data_44860cb0b9eb9917741cd7b21a9def35
#
_entry.id   44860cb0b9eb9917741cd7b21a9def35
#
_cell.length_a   1.000
_cell.length_b   1.000
_cell.length_c   1.000
_cell.angle_alpha   90.00
_cell.angle_beta   90.00
_cell.angle_gamma   90.00
#
_symmetry.space_group_name_H-M   'P 1'
#
loop_
_entity.id
_entity.type
_entity.pdbx_description
1 polymer ?
#
loop_
_entity_poly.entity_id
_entity_poly.type
_entity_poly.pdbx_seq_one_letter_code
_entity_poly.pdbx_strand_id
1 'polypeptide(L)'
;TSSSSAYYNALLTNTGLPPNKTYRNLNPLLPFSLPSLPAIYETGSTAAPGITGLLYGAPSSHPLTDEEVKADILATLARLRAAAGGDEGYAGEPEFVGFNNHAPNALAVSADVIRDGFYTELKGLQGRLNTFWSGATWASDNSGAIWEFTEDVILPRVVEAVRGGGS
;
A
#
# COMPACT_ATOMS: atom_id res chain seq x y z
N THR A 1 11.43 -16.52 -6.78
CA THR A 1 10.31 -16.37 -5.83
C THR A 1 9.93 -14.90 -5.79
N SER A 2 8.72 -14.57 -6.24
CA SER A 2 8.18 -13.21 -6.08
C SER A 2 7.90 -12.96 -4.61
N SER A 3 8.35 -11.83 -4.09
CA SER A 3 7.93 -11.34 -2.78
C SER A 3 6.88 -10.25 -2.98
N SER A 4 5.79 -10.30 -2.25
CA SER A 4 4.80 -9.23 -2.23
C SER A 4 4.95 -8.47 -0.92
N SER A 5 4.82 -7.13 -0.94
CA SER A 5 4.68 -6.37 0.31
C SER A 5 3.27 -6.53 0.86
N ALA A 6 3.14 -6.56 2.17
CA ALA A 6 1.86 -6.50 2.84
C ALA A 6 1.62 -5.08 3.35
N TYR A 7 0.46 -4.52 3.03
CA TYR A 7 0.01 -3.25 3.58
C TYR A 7 -1.30 -3.43 4.34
N TYR A 8 -1.41 -2.68 5.40
CA TYR A 8 -2.59 -2.66 6.25
C TYR A 8 -3.03 -1.22 6.43
N ASN A 9 -4.32 -0.98 6.30
CA ASN A 9 -4.93 0.29 6.66
C ASN A 9 -5.74 0.12 7.93
N ALA A 10 -5.60 1.06 8.85
CA ALA A 10 -6.42 1.08 10.05
C ALA A 10 -6.99 2.48 10.31
N LEU A 11 -8.18 2.47 10.89
CA LEU A 11 -8.85 3.64 11.44
C LEU A 11 -9.04 3.39 12.93
N LEU A 12 -8.63 4.34 13.76
CA LEU A 12 -8.73 4.23 15.20
C LEU A 12 -9.39 5.48 15.80
N THR A 13 -10.08 5.27 16.91
CA THR A 13 -10.47 6.31 17.85
C THR A 13 -9.54 6.31 19.07
N ASN A 14 -9.66 7.33 19.90
CA ASN A 14 -8.98 7.42 21.21
C ASN A 14 -7.46 7.27 21.17
N THR A 15 -6.81 7.68 20.07
CA THR A 15 -5.35 7.55 19.94
C THR A 15 -4.55 8.48 20.86
N GLY A 16 -5.17 9.57 21.35
CA GLY A 16 -4.49 10.60 22.15
C GLY A 16 -3.43 11.39 21.39
N LEU A 17 -3.36 11.23 20.06
CA LEU A 17 -2.47 12.04 19.24
C LEU A 17 -3.05 13.45 19.02
N PRO A 18 -2.20 14.51 19.01
CA PRO A 18 -2.65 15.85 18.70
C PRO A 18 -3.41 15.93 17.39
N PRO A 19 -4.57 16.62 17.35
CA PRO A 19 -5.35 16.77 16.13
C PRO A 19 -4.59 17.61 15.09
N ASN A 20 -4.93 17.42 13.83
CA ASN A 20 -4.36 18.17 12.69
C ASN A 20 -2.83 17.99 12.51
N LYS A 21 -2.29 16.89 12.99
CA LYS A 21 -0.91 16.49 12.73
C LYS A 21 -0.86 15.17 12.00
N THR A 22 0.15 15.05 11.14
CA THR A 22 0.53 13.79 10.49
C THR A 22 1.95 13.44 10.89
N TYR A 23 2.15 12.19 11.24
CA TYR A 23 3.44 11.63 11.62
C TYR A 23 3.88 10.66 10.53
N ARG A 24 5.12 10.84 10.05
CA ARG A 24 5.74 9.95 9.08
C ARG A 24 6.94 9.26 9.69
N ASN A 25 7.06 7.98 9.45
CA ASN A 25 8.23 7.20 9.86
C ASN A 25 9.27 7.24 8.76
N LEU A 26 10.39 7.86 9.03
CA LEU A 26 11.50 8.00 8.09
C LEU A 26 12.76 7.43 8.70
N ASN A 27 13.48 6.59 7.95
CA ASN A 27 14.81 6.13 8.33
C ASN A 27 15.86 6.76 7.39
N PRO A 28 16.59 7.80 7.84
CA PRO A 28 17.56 8.50 6.98
C PRO A 28 18.76 7.64 6.58
N LEU A 29 18.96 6.48 7.20
CA LEU A 29 20.01 5.53 6.85
C LEU A 29 19.64 4.60 5.69
N LEU A 30 18.37 4.56 5.30
CA LEU A 30 17.90 3.75 4.18
C LEU A 30 17.71 4.59 2.91
N PRO A 31 17.83 3.98 1.73
CA PRO A 31 17.52 4.64 0.47
C PRO A 31 16.11 5.24 0.49
N PHE A 32 15.98 6.48 -0.01
CA PHE A 32 14.73 7.25 -0.04
C PHE A 32 14.12 7.51 1.34
N SER A 33 14.89 7.35 2.42
CA SER A 33 14.44 7.50 3.80
C SER A 33 13.22 6.62 4.16
N LEU A 34 13.08 5.47 3.53
CA LEU A 34 11.99 4.54 3.81
C LEU A 34 12.12 3.97 5.23
N PRO A 35 11.01 3.68 5.92
CA PRO A 35 11.06 3.05 7.23
C PRO A 35 11.59 1.62 7.15
N SER A 36 12.23 1.16 8.21
CA SER A 36 12.52 -0.27 8.38
C SER A 36 11.23 -1.01 8.70
N LEU A 37 10.89 -2.03 7.94
CA LEU A 37 9.68 -2.82 8.14
C LEU A 37 9.90 -3.99 9.13
N PRO A 38 8.88 -4.41 9.88
CA PRO A 38 7.51 -3.88 9.87
C PRO A 38 7.39 -2.54 10.61
N ALA A 39 6.50 -1.65 10.15
CA ALA A 39 6.29 -0.34 10.77
C ALA A 39 5.05 0.40 10.27
N ILE A 40 4.55 1.34 11.06
CA ILE A 40 3.66 2.39 10.57
C ILE A 40 4.46 3.29 9.61
N TYR A 41 3.98 3.47 8.37
CA TYR A 41 4.54 4.44 7.44
C TYR A 41 4.11 5.87 7.77
N GLU A 42 2.81 6.02 7.97
CA GLU A 42 2.18 7.31 8.23
C GLU A 42 0.95 7.12 9.13
N THR A 43 0.73 8.06 10.02
CA THR A 43 -0.49 8.14 10.84
C THR A 43 -0.84 9.59 11.11
N GLY A 44 -2.14 9.90 11.18
CA GLY A 44 -2.61 11.25 11.46
C GLY A 44 -4.13 11.36 11.40
N SER A 45 -4.60 12.58 11.64
CA SER A 45 -6.02 12.91 11.59
C SER A 45 -6.60 12.68 10.20
N THR A 46 -7.79 12.13 10.14
CA THR A 46 -8.59 12.03 8.92
C THR A 46 -9.53 13.23 8.77
N ALA A 47 -10.30 13.28 7.68
CA ALA A 47 -11.36 14.27 7.53
C ALA A 47 -12.53 14.05 8.51
N ALA A 48 -12.67 12.83 9.06
CA ALA A 48 -13.68 12.53 10.07
C ALA A 48 -13.17 12.92 11.47
N PRO A 49 -13.89 13.75 12.22
CA PRO A 49 -13.48 14.15 13.56
C PRO A 49 -13.28 12.95 14.49
N GLY A 50 -12.20 12.96 15.26
CA GLY A 50 -11.88 11.91 16.23
C GLY A 50 -11.37 10.61 15.64
N ILE A 51 -11.23 10.52 14.32
CA ILE A 51 -10.67 9.34 13.64
C ILE A 51 -9.23 9.61 13.22
N THR A 52 -8.33 8.73 13.65
CA THR A 52 -6.95 8.66 13.19
C THR A 52 -6.81 7.56 12.16
N GLY A 53 -6.26 7.91 11.00
CA GLY A 53 -5.91 6.94 9.96
C GLY A 53 -4.45 6.55 10.02
N LEU A 54 -4.12 5.34 9.61
CA LEU A 54 -2.74 4.91 9.45
C LEU A 54 -2.55 3.93 8.30
N LEU A 55 -1.34 3.95 7.78
CA LEU A 55 -0.81 2.98 6.84
C LEU A 55 0.35 2.22 7.50
N TYR A 56 0.25 0.91 7.54
CA TYR A 56 1.26 0.02 8.09
C TYR A 56 1.83 -0.88 7.00
N GLY A 57 3.13 -1.10 7.03
CA GLY A 57 3.82 -2.01 6.11
C GLY A 57 4.48 -3.15 6.83
N ALA A 58 4.42 -4.34 6.23
CA ALA A 58 5.16 -5.51 6.67
C ALA A 58 5.94 -6.13 5.51
N PRO A 59 7.15 -6.69 5.77
CA PRO A 59 7.92 -7.37 4.74
C PRO A 59 7.23 -8.68 4.37
N SER A 60 7.17 -8.99 3.09
CA SER A 60 6.61 -10.24 2.59
C SER A 60 7.39 -11.49 3.01
N SER A 61 8.67 -11.32 3.35
CA SER A 61 9.52 -12.39 3.88
C SER A 61 9.15 -12.85 5.29
N HIS A 62 8.32 -12.06 5.98
CA HIS A 62 7.84 -12.33 7.35
C HIS A 62 6.38 -11.91 7.46
N PRO A 63 5.45 -12.76 7.00
CA PRO A 63 4.04 -12.45 7.12
C PRO A 63 3.66 -12.37 8.61
N LEU A 64 3.01 -11.27 8.99
CA LEU A 64 2.47 -11.06 10.33
C LEU A 64 0.98 -11.40 10.32
N THR A 65 0.50 -11.90 11.43
CA THR A 65 -0.94 -12.02 11.67
C THR A 65 -1.57 -10.64 11.90
N ASP A 66 -2.86 -10.54 11.70
CA ASP A 66 -3.59 -9.29 11.95
C ASP A 66 -3.47 -8.85 13.41
N GLU A 67 -3.40 -9.80 14.35
CA GLU A 67 -3.22 -9.57 15.77
C GLU A 67 -1.84 -9.00 16.09
N GLU A 68 -0.79 -9.52 15.47
CA GLU A 68 0.59 -9.01 15.63
C GLU A 68 0.70 -7.59 15.08
N VAL A 69 0.10 -7.32 13.91
CA VAL A 69 0.07 -5.97 13.34
C VAL A 69 -0.67 -5.00 14.24
N LYS A 70 -1.84 -5.36 14.74
CA LYS A 70 -2.61 -4.52 15.67
C LYS A 70 -1.86 -4.24 16.95
N ALA A 71 -1.20 -5.24 17.51
CA ALA A 71 -0.39 -5.06 18.72
C ALA A 71 0.79 -4.09 18.51
N ASP A 72 1.51 -4.20 17.38
CA ASP A 72 2.61 -3.29 17.06
C ASP A 72 2.12 -1.86 16.78
N ILE A 73 0.96 -1.72 16.11
CA ILE A 73 0.30 -0.43 15.90
C ILE A 73 0.03 0.24 17.25
N LEU A 74 -0.62 -0.45 18.20
CA LEU A 74 -0.93 0.10 19.51
C LEU A 74 0.33 0.48 20.29
N ALA A 75 1.35 -0.36 20.28
CA ALA A 75 2.63 -0.07 20.92
C ALA A 75 3.32 1.16 20.31
N THR A 76 3.24 1.31 18.97
CA THR A 76 3.83 2.46 18.28
C THR A 76 3.05 3.75 18.57
N LEU A 77 1.71 3.70 18.58
CA LEU A 77 0.88 4.84 18.95
C LEU A 77 1.14 5.30 20.39
N ALA A 78 1.33 4.37 21.34
CA ALA A 78 1.70 4.71 22.72
C ALA A 78 3.04 5.45 22.78
N ARG A 79 4.07 5.01 22.03
CA ARG A 79 5.36 5.71 21.94
C ARG A 79 5.22 7.10 21.30
N LEU A 80 4.44 7.22 20.22
CA LEU A 80 4.20 8.51 19.56
C LEU A 80 3.46 9.48 20.48
N ARG A 81 2.44 9.03 21.19
CA ARG A 81 1.69 9.83 22.17
C ARG A 81 2.62 10.38 23.27
N ALA A 82 3.45 9.53 23.83
CA ALA A 82 4.42 9.96 24.85
C ALA A 82 5.43 10.99 24.32
N ALA A 83 5.93 10.80 23.09
CA ALA A 83 6.89 11.71 22.46
C ALA A 83 6.27 13.04 21.99
N ALA A 84 4.99 13.02 21.61
CA ALA A 84 4.29 14.21 21.10
C ALA A 84 3.75 15.15 22.20
N GLY A 85 3.97 14.81 23.49
CA GLY A 85 3.35 15.54 24.60
C GLY A 85 1.84 15.35 24.60
N GLY A 86 1.37 14.15 24.27
CA GLY A 86 -0.04 13.81 24.20
C GLY A 86 -0.75 14.13 25.50
N ASP A 87 -1.99 14.54 25.35
CA ASP A 87 -2.81 15.10 26.43
C ASP A 87 -2.93 14.13 27.61
N GLU A 88 -2.43 14.50 28.79
CA GLU A 88 -2.58 13.74 30.03
C GLU A 88 -4.05 13.52 30.44
N GLY A 89 -4.98 14.21 29.74
CA GLY A 89 -6.42 14.11 29.92
C GLY A 89 -7.11 13.06 29.03
N TYR A 90 -6.39 12.36 28.15
CA TYR A 90 -7.01 11.37 27.27
C TYR A 90 -7.20 10.04 28.00
N ALA A 91 -8.42 9.80 28.47
CA ALA A 91 -8.77 8.67 29.37
C ALA A 91 -9.18 7.38 28.65
N GLY A 92 -8.80 7.20 27.37
CA GLY A 92 -9.23 6.02 26.58
C GLY A 92 -8.07 5.23 26.01
N GLU A 93 -8.28 3.92 25.87
CA GLU A 93 -7.42 3.08 25.05
C GLU A 93 -7.81 3.26 23.57
N PRO A 94 -6.84 3.22 22.63
CA PRO A 94 -7.13 3.26 21.21
C PRO A 94 -8.02 2.08 20.78
N GLU A 95 -9.06 2.36 20.02
CA GLU A 95 -9.97 1.35 19.48
C GLU A 95 -9.93 1.32 17.97
N PHE A 96 -9.83 0.13 17.39
CA PHE A 96 -9.94 -0.06 15.94
C PHE A 96 -11.41 0.04 15.51
N VAL A 97 -11.73 1.06 14.71
CA VAL A 97 -13.04 1.19 14.05
C VAL A 97 -13.01 0.64 12.62
N GLY A 98 -11.82 0.43 12.07
CA GLY A 98 -11.59 -0.22 10.78
C GLY A 98 -10.20 -0.79 10.71
N PHE A 99 -10.07 -1.98 10.12
CA PHE A 99 -8.78 -2.61 9.85
C PHE A 99 -8.90 -3.46 8.59
N ASN A 100 -8.02 -3.22 7.63
CA ASN A 100 -8.00 -3.96 6.37
C ASN A 100 -6.58 -4.45 6.08
N ASN A 101 -6.49 -5.74 5.79
CA ASN A 101 -5.29 -6.40 5.30
C ASN A 101 -5.33 -6.41 3.77
N HIS A 102 -4.35 -5.78 3.14
CA HIS A 102 -4.18 -5.72 1.69
C HIS A 102 -3.01 -6.59 1.22
N ALA A 103 -2.79 -7.72 1.85
CA ALA A 103 -1.78 -8.68 1.42
C ALA A 103 -2.37 -9.73 0.47
N PRO A 104 -1.70 -10.02 -0.66
CA PRO A 104 -0.56 -9.35 -1.25
C PRO A 104 -0.94 -8.03 -1.92
N ASN A 105 -0.21 -6.93 -1.62
CA ASN A 105 -0.58 -5.61 -2.15
C ASN A 105 0.01 -5.35 -3.55
N ALA A 106 1.27 -5.66 -3.75
CA ALA A 106 1.94 -5.41 -5.01
C ALA A 106 2.77 -6.61 -5.44
N LEU A 107 2.81 -6.84 -6.76
CA LEU A 107 3.74 -7.79 -7.35
C LEU A 107 5.15 -7.24 -7.19
N ALA A 108 5.98 -7.93 -6.39
CA ALA A 108 7.38 -7.61 -6.25
C ALA A 108 8.22 -8.77 -6.81
N VAL A 109 9.18 -8.44 -7.64
CA VAL A 109 10.17 -9.37 -8.19
C VAL A 109 11.56 -8.91 -7.83
N SER A 110 12.52 -9.83 -7.74
CA SER A 110 13.89 -9.47 -7.42
C SER A 110 14.53 -8.62 -8.53
N ALA A 111 15.54 -7.84 -8.17
CA ALA A 111 16.26 -7.00 -9.13
C ALA A 111 16.87 -7.82 -10.30
N ASP A 112 17.30 -9.06 -10.04
CA ASP A 112 17.83 -9.94 -11.07
C ASP A 112 16.75 -10.34 -12.08
N VAL A 113 15.58 -10.74 -11.61
CA VAL A 113 14.43 -11.08 -12.47
C VAL A 113 13.97 -9.86 -13.29
N ILE A 114 14.05 -8.65 -12.73
CA ILE A 114 13.78 -7.41 -13.48
C ILE A 114 14.82 -7.23 -14.59
N ARG A 115 16.11 -7.39 -14.26
CA ARG A 115 17.22 -7.26 -15.22
C ARG A 115 17.12 -8.29 -16.33
N ASP A 116 16.64 -9.49 -16.03
CA ASP A 116 16.46 -10.58 -16.99
C ASP A 116 15.24 -10.39 -17.91
N GLY A 117 14.50 -9.28 -17.77
CA GLY A 117 13.47 -8.89 -18.72
C GLY A 117 12.03 -9.14 -18.28
N PHE A 118 11.77 -9.39 -17.01
CA PHE A 118 10.44 -9.68 -16.48
C PHE A 118 9.34 -8.74 -17.00
N TYR A 119 9.54 -7.43 -16.94
CA TYR A 119 8.54 -6.47 -17.42
C TYR A 119 8.36 -6.49 -18.94
N THR A 120 9.39 -6.85 -19.70
CA THR A 120 9.26 -7.04 -21.14
C THR A 120 8.40 -8.25 -21.46
N GLU A 121 8.63 -9.37 -20.79
CA GLU A 121 7.81 -10.57 -20.93
C GLU A 121 6.37 -10.33 -20.47
N LEU A 122 6.18 -9.67 -19.32
CA LEU A 122 4.87 -9.32 -18.79
C LEU A 122 4.08 -8.48 -19.82
N LYS A 123 4.68 -7.42 -20.33
CA LYS A 123 4.04 -6.57 -21.36
C LYS A 123 3.78 -7.32 -22.67
N GLY A 124 4.62 -8.30 -23.00
CA GLY A 124 4.46 -9.17 -24.15
C GLY A 124 3.25 -10.12 -24.08
N LEU A 125 2.59 -10.23 -22.91
CA LEU A 125 1.36 -10.99 -22.76
C LEU A 125 0.13 -10.26 -23.33
N GLN A 126 0.21 -8.93 -23.52
CA GLN A 126 -0.89 -8.14 -24.07
C GLN A 126 -1.22 -8.58 -25.50
N GLY A 127 -2.47 -8.96 -25.72
CA GLY A 127 -2.99 -9.40 -27.02
C GLY A 127 -2.77 -10.89 -27.33
N ARG A 128 -2.05 -11.64 -26.49
CA ARG A 128 -1.92 -13.11 -26.68
C ARG A 128 -3.28 -13.76 -26.51
N LEU A 129 -3.65 -14.60 -27.46
CA LEU A 129 -4.95 -15.29 -27.49
C LEU A 129 -6.13 -14.32 -27.37
N ASN A 130 -6.01 -13.13 -27.94
CA ASN A 130 -7.01 -12.06 -27.84
C ASN A 130 -7.35 -11.66 -26.39
N THR A 131 -6.40 -11.85 -25.46
CA THR A 131 -6.57 -11.48 -24.06
C THR A 131 -5.77 -10.22 -23.75
N PHE A 132 -6.42 -9.27 -23.10
CA PHE A 132 -5.85 -7.98 -22.72
C PHE A 132 -5.98 -7.78 -21.22
N TRP A 133 -4.97 -7.16 -20.62
CA TRP A 133 -4.84 -7.02 -19.19
C TRP A 133 -4.69 -5.56 -18.80
N SER A 134 -5.42 -5.12 -17.81
CA SER A 134 -5.28 -3.81 -17.19
C SER A 134 -5.24 -3.96 -15.67
N GLY A 135 -4.86 -2.90 -14.96
CA GLY A 135 -4.80 -2.87 -13.50
C GLY A 135 -3.41 -2.64 -12.94
N ALA A 136 -3.30 -2.75 -11.61
CA ALA A 136 -2.11 -2.36 -10.86
C ALA A 136 -0.82 -3.09 -11.30
N THR A 137 -0.91 -4.36 -11.64
CA THR A 137 0.25 -5.16 -12.11
C THR A 137 0.83 -4.64 -13.43
N TRP A 138 0.01 -4.03 -14.28
CA TRP A 138 0.38 -3.63 -15.65
C TRP A 138 0.73 -2.15 -15.77
N ALA A 139 0.16 -1.31 -14.93
CA ALA A 139 0.36 0.14 -14.94
C ALA A 139 0.81 0.65 -13.57
N SER A 140 -0.14 0.83 -12.66
CA SER A 140 0.06 1.44 -11.35
C SER A 140 -1.12 1.08 -10.44
N ASP A 141 -0.98 1.29 -9.14
CA ASP A 141 -2.07 1.22 -8.15
C ASP A 141 -2.91 2.51 -8.10
N ASN A 142 -2.60 3.48 -8.96
CA ASN A 142 -3.35 4.73 -9.10
C ASN A 142 -4.43 4.59 -10.19
N SER A 143 -5.69 4.85 -9.84
CA SER A 143 -6.83 4.72 -10.77
C SER A 143 -6.70 5.60 -12.01
N GLY A 144 -6.17 6.82 -11.89
CA GLY A 144 -5.93 7.71 -13.04
C GLY A 144 -4.92 7.12 -14.01
N ALA A 145 -3.79 6.60 -13.51
CA ALA A 145 -2.77 5.97 -14.34
C ALA A 145 -3.26 4.64 -14.98
N ILE A 146 -4.10 3.88 -14.28
CA ILE A 146 -4.74 2.68 -14.86
C ILE A 146 -5.68 3.08 -16.00
N TRP A 147 -6.43 4.15 -15.83
CA TRP A 147 -7.34 4.66 -16.84
C TRP A 147 -6.59 5.12 -18.10
N GLU A 148 -5.59 5.98 -17.94
CA GLU A 148 -4.71 6.44 -19.01
C GLU A 148 -4.06 5.27 -19.77
N PHE A 149 -3.48 4.31 -19.05
CA PHE A 149 -2.93 3.10 -19.66
C PHE A 149 -3.99 2.30 -20.44
N THR A 150 -5.20 2.22 -19.91
CA THR A 150 -6.29 1.49 -20.58
C THR A 150 -6.72 2.19 -21.86
N GLU A 151 -6.86 3.51 -21.85
CA GLU A 151 -7.24 4.29 -23.03
C GLU A 151 -6.13 4.32 -24.09
N ASP A 152 -4.89 4.56 -23.69
CA ASP A 152 -3.80 4.80 -24.63
C ASP A 152 -3.15 3.51 -25.16
N VAL A 153 -3.16 2.43 -24.36
CA VAL A 153 -2.44 1.21 -24.71
C VAL A 153 -3.39 0.03 -24.99
N ILE A 154 -4.37 -0.18 -24.12
CA ILE A 154 -5.21 -1.39 -24.22
C ILE A 154 -6.31 -1.23 -25.24
N LEU A 155 -7.08 -0.15 -25.18
CA LEU A 155 -8.25 0.06 -26.03
C LEU A 155 -7.91 0.06 -27.52
N PRO A 156 -6.85 0.72 -28.01
CA PRO A 156 -6.47 0.66 -29.43
C PRO A 156 -6.18 -0.77 -29.89
N ARG A 157 -5.50 -1.57 -29.09
CA ARG A 157 -5.19 -2.97 -29.41
C ARG A 157 -6.41 -3.86 -29.42
N VAL A 158 -7.36 -3.65 -28.50
CA VAL A 158 -8.65 -4.36 -28.51
C VAL A 158 -9.43 -4.04 -29.77
N VAL A 159 -9.51 -2.76 -30.14
CA VAL A 159 -10.20 -2.32 -31.37
C VAL A 159 -9.57 -2.93 -32.61
N GLU A 160 -8.25 -2.97 -32.69
CA GLU A 160 -7.52 -3.61 -33.80
C GLU A 160 -7.80 -5.11 -33.88
N ALA A 161 -7.75 -5.82 -32.74
CA ALA A 161 -8.02 -7.25 -32.68
C ALA A 161 -9.45 -7.60 -33.11
N VAL A 162 -10.44 -6.78 -32.73
CA VAL A 162 -11.83 -6.96 -33.11
C VAL A 162 -12.02 -6.71 -34.62
N ARG A 163 -11.35 -5.70 -35.18
CA ARG A 163 -11.43 -5.39 -36.62
C ARG A 163 -10.66 -6.39 -37.48
N GLY A 164 -9.54 -6.88 -37.02
CA GLY A 164 -8.70 -7.87 -37.73
C GLY A 164 -9.22 -9.29 -37.68
N GLY A 165 -10.09 -9.65 -36.74
CA GLY A 165 -10.68 -10.98 -36.60
C GLY A 165 -11.93 -11.22 -37.46
N GLY A 166 -12.29 -10.26 -38.32
CA GLY A 166 -13.46 -10.33 -39.21
C GLY A 166 -13.15 -10.73 -40.68
N SER A 167 -11.97 -11.38 -40.92
CA SER A 167 -11.59 -11.87 -42.26
C SER A 167 -11.37 -13.37 -42.26
#